data_9846cfc085368bb5f4f2a050165fba3a
#
_entry.id   9846cfc085368bb5f4f2a050165fba3a
#
_cell.length_a   1.000
_cell.length_b   1.000
_cell.length_c   1.000
_cell.angle_alpha   90.00
_cell.angle_beta   90.00
_cell.angle_gamma   90.00
#
_symmetry.space_group_name_H-M   'P 1'
#
loop_
_entity.id
_entity.type
_entity.pdbx_description
1 polymer ?
#
loop_
_entity_poly.entity_id
_entity_poly.type
_entity_poly.pdbx_seq_one_letter_code
_entity_poly.pdbx_strand_id
1 'polypeptide(L)'
;MAAFKGEYAANTVWVTPRGRSGGGAALTDCRNVENLTHPVHHLINSRMSSDFSIVSAFNHALQSDLDIPMPIAAIFALSEMIAQSKAETTSELMESIKMASEEVKASLANPIPATAGLELFMRFVTTKNWAGGDFEAHKQNLIHAALEFANNTVPNCRERITHLLMPFIKDDSVILTHGYSRVVMQVLLSAAKVHGKRMSVYVTESRPTGQGLQTYKRLREEGIPCTVVLDSAVAYLMHRVDMCLLGGEAVVESGGIFNAVGSYQIGIIAKAAKKPVFAVAESFKFLRLFPLSQYDVPITARHLPLPTSEESYEAPEDNRMTPAMEAMNPLIDYTLPELLTFIVSDVGILTPSGVSDALLAVYGDN
;
A
#
# COMPACT_ATOMS: atom_id res chain seq x y z
N MET A 1 -13.54 0.67 -38.80
CA MET A 1 -14.93 0.60 -38.32
C MET A 1 -15.33 -0.86 -38.30
N ALA A 2 -15.29 -1.51 -37.17
CA ALA A 2 -15.98 -2.75 -36.84
C ALA A 2 -16.04 -2.85 -35.34
N ALA A 3 -17.24 -2.97 -34.84
CA ALA A 3 -17.63 -2.89 -33.44
C ALA A 3 -17.21 -4.14 -32.67
N PHE A 4 -16.57 -3.97 -31.52
CA PHE A 4 -16.56 -4.96 -30.45
C PHE A 4 -17.61 -4.53 -29.40
N LYS A 5 -18.83 -5.00 -29.57
CA LYS A 5 -19.79 -5.17 -28.50
C LYS A 5 -19.65 -6.58 -27.98
N GLY A 6 -19.09 -6.74 -26.82
CA GLY A 6 -19.08 -7.97 -26.04
C GLY A 6 -19.65 -7.68 -24.67
N GLU A 7 -20.87 -8.17 -24.45
CA GLU A 7 -21.56 -8.20 -23.17
C GLU A 7 -20.72 -9.03 -22.17
N TYR A 8 -20.27 -8.43 -21.10
CA TYR A 8 -19.75 -9.16 -19.94
C TYR A 8 -20.84 -9.16 -18.85
N ALA A 9 -21.60 -10.26 -18.83
CA ALA A 9 -22.44 -10.59 -17.71
C ALA A 9 -21.56 -10.88 -16.47
N ALA A 10 -21.96 -10.32 -15.36
CA ALA A 10 -21.41 -10.65 -14.04
C ALA A 10 -21.65 -12.11 -13.70
N ASN A 11 -20.60 -12.92 -13.71
CA ASN A 11 -20.62 -14.24 -13.09
C ASN A 11 -19.29 -14.45 -12.36
N THR A 12 -19.36 -14.22 -11.06
CA THR A 12 -18.31 -14.63 -10.11
C THR A 12 -18.39 -16.14 -9.95
N VAL A 13 -17.55 -16.89 -10.64
CA VAL A 13 -17.44 -18.35 -10.48
C VAL A 13 -16.32 -18.65 -9.50
N TRP A 14 -16.69 -19.11 -8.32
CA TRP A 14 -15.79 -19.72 -7.36
C TRP A 14 -15.41 -21.12 -7.87
N VAL A 15 -14.14 -21.33 -8.26
CA VAL A 15 -13.61 -22.65 -8.58
C VAL A 15 -12.74 -23.13 -7.43
N THR A 16 -13.25 -24.07 -6.66
CA THR A 16 -12.46 -24.89 -5.74
C THR A 16 -11.71 -25.96 -6.54
N PRO A 17 -10.40 -26.18 -6.34
CA PRO A 17 -9.69 -27.27 -6.99
C PRO A 17 -9.99 -28.58 -6.27
N ARG A 18 -10.70 -29.50 -6.94
CA ARG A 18 -10.72 -30.93 -6.59
C ARG A 18 -9.43 -31.56 -7.10
N GLY A 19 -8.76 -32.30 -6.23
CA GLY A 19 -7.54 -33.00 -6.54
C GLY A 19 -7.69 -34.07 -7.62
N ARG A 20 -6.62 -34.25 -8.39
CA ARG A 20 -6.29 -35.51 -9.09
C ARG A 20 -4.81 -35.80 -8.96
N SER A 21 -4.57 -37.01 -8.54
CA SER A 21 -3.30 -37.71 -8.40
C SER A 21 -2.61 -37.99 -9.74
N GLY A 22 -1.29 -37.95 -9.76
CA GLY A 22 -0.49 -38.81 -10.62
C GLY A 22 0.57 -38.10 -11.46
N GLY A 23 1.85 -38.42 -11.25
CA GLY A 23 2.92 -38.25 -12.25
C GLY A 23 4.10 -37.43 -11.81
N GLY A 24 5.16 -38.07 -11.30
CA GLY A 24 6.39 -37.40 -10.86
C GLY A 24 7.21 -36.85 -12.04
N ALA A 25 7.76 -35.70 -11.79
CA ALA A 25 8.95 -35.18 -12.47
C ALA A 25 9.77 -34.41 -11.43
N ALA A 26 11.05 -34.69 -11.41
CA ALA A 26 12.04 -34.27 -10.42
C ALA A 26 12.06 -32.76 -10.21
N LEU A 27 11.75 -32.31 -9.00
CA LEU A 27 11.99 -30.97 -8.52
C LEU A 27 13.43 -30.89 -8.01
N THR A 28 14.29 -30.22 -8.75
CA THR A 28 15.59 -29.78 -8.30
C THR A 28 15.42 -28.71 -7.22
N ASP A 29 15.93 -29.06 -6.12
CA ASP A 29 16.35 -28.37 -4.89
C ASP A 29 16.23 -26.85 -4.83
N CYS A 30 15.10 -26.35 -4.29
CA CYS A 30 14.94 -24.99 -3.77
C CYS A 30 15.06 -25.01 -2.23
N ARG A 31 16.11 -25.63 -1.69
CA ARG A 31 16.45 -25.55 -0.28
C ARG A 31 17.52 -24.48 -0.06
N ASN A 32 17.09 -23.21 0.02
CA ASN A 32 17.82 -22.14 0.70
C ASN A 32 16.93 -20.92 0.97
N VAL A 33 15.75 -21.13 1.54
CA VAL A 33 14.90 -20.04 2.09
C VAL A 33 14.51 -20.35 3.55
N GLU A 34 15.22 -21.26 4.19
CA GLU A 34 15.08 -21.47 5.62
C GLU A 34 16.18 -20.66 6.32
N ASN A 35 15.90 -19.39 6.64
CA ASN A 35 16.42 -18.62 7.78
C ASN A 35 16.04 -17.12 7.67
N LEU A 36 14.78 -16.84 7.49
CA LEU A 36 14.21 -15.54 7.81
C LEU A 36 13.17 -15.73 8.92
N THR A 37 13.63 -16.17 10.07
CA THR A 37 12.89 -15.95 11.31
C THR A 37 12.95 -14.45 11.58
N HIS A 38 11.91 -13.74 11.19
CA HIS A 38 11.76 -12.31 11.47
C HIS A 38 11.90 -12.05 12.98
N PRO A 39 12.64 -11.01 13.40
CA PRO A 39 12.93 -10.70 14.78
C PRO A 39 11.73 -10.18 15.60
N VAL A 40 10.50 -10.40 15.14
CA VAL A 40 9.28 -9.84 15.75
C VAL A 40 8.99 -10.43 17.13
N HIS A 41 9.45 -11.63 17.44
CA HIS A 41 9.31 -12.22 18.78
C HIS A 41 10.13 -11.52 19.89
N HIS A 42 11.12 -10.71 19.52
CA HIS A 42 11.93 -9.97 20.51
C HIS A 42 11.33 -8.61 20.90
N LEU A 43 10.34 -8.10 20.16
CA LEU A 43 9.80 -6.75 20.34
C LEU A 43 8.85 -6.62 21.55
N ILE A 44 8.18 -7.70 21.95
CA ILE A 44 7.19 -7.67 23.04
C ILE A 44 7.81 -7.82 24.44
N ASN A 45 9.04 -8.33 24.54
CA ASN A 45 9.65 -8.71 25.83
C ASN A 45 10.62 -7.70 26.44
N SER A 46 10.84 -6.53 25.89
CA SER A 46 11.77 -5.55 26.44
C SER A 46 11.19 -4.16 26.54
N ARG A 47 10.49 -3.87 27.61
CA ARG A 47 10.52 -2.61 28.38
C ARG A 47 9.25 -2.46 29.26
N MET A 48 9.41 -2.72 30.53
CA MET A 48 8.57 -2.11 31.55
C MET A 48 9.08 -0.67 31.74
N SER A 49 8.38 0.32 31.22
CA SER A 49 8.58 1.72 31.59
C SER A 49 7.22 2.43 31.75
N SER A 50 7.16 3.32 32.70
CA SER A 50 5.95 3.99 33.19
C SER A 50 5.31 5.02 32.24
N ASP A 51 5.80 5.16 31.01
CA ASP A 51 5.29 6.09 30.01
C ASP A 51 5.23 5.40 28.63
N PHE A 52 4.17 4.62 28.40
CA PHE A 52 3.90 4.10 27.04
C PHE A 52 3.39 5.22 26.15
N SER A 53 4.03 5.41 24.99
CA SER A 53 3.57 6.30 23.94
C SER A 53 3.28 5.50 22.68
N ILE A 54 2.02 5.52 22.22
CA ILE A 54 1.59 4.86 21.00
C ILE A 54 2.36 5.35 19.76
N VAL A 55 2.68 6.65 19.71
CA VAL A 55 3.46 7.26 18.62
C VAL A 55 4.90 6.73 18.63
N SER A 56 5.49 6.54 19.81
CA SER A 56 6.82 5.93 19.92
C SER A 56 6.83 4.48 19.46
N ALA A 57 5.82 3.69 19.85
CA ALA A 57 5.67 2.29 19.42
C ALA A 57 5.47 2.19 17.90
N PHE A 58 4.63 3.06 17.33
CA PHE A 58 4.42 3.14 15.89
C PHE A 58 5.69 3.48 15.12
N ASN A 59 6.43 4.50 15.55
CA ASN A 59 7.70 4.89 14.93
C ASN A 59 8.76 3.81 15.06
N HIS A 60 8.81 3.13 16.21
CA HIS A 60 9.71 2.00 16.42
C HIS A 60 9.39 0.83 15.45
N ALA A 61 8.11 0.50 15.27
CA ALA A 61 7.69 -0.51 14.31
C ALA A 61 8.12 -0.16 12.87
N LEU A 62 7.99 1.10 12.45
CA LEU A 62 8.44 1.56 11.12
C LEU A 62 9.96 1.54 10.94
N GLN A 63 10.72 1.71 12.03
CA GLN A 63 12.18 1.73 11.97
C GLN A 63 12.80 0.33 12.07
N SER A 64 12.10 -0.60 12.71
CA SER A 64 12.59 -1.97 12.93
C SER A 64 12.68 -2.78 11.64
N ASP A 65 11.82 -2.51 10.68
CA ASP A 65 11.83 -3.13 9.37
C ASP A 65 11.33 -2.12 8.31
N LEU A 66 12.22 -1.76 7.40
CA LEU A 66 11.93 -0.81 6.30
C LEU A 66 10.86 -1.34 5.32
N ASP A 67 10.58 -2.63 5.35
CA ASP A 67 9.58 -3.26 4.50
C ASP A 67 8.18 -3.34 5.12
N ILE A 68 8.02 -2.95 6.40
CA ILE A 68 6.70 -2.91 7.05
C ILE A 68 5.85 -1.78 6.47
N PRO A 69 4.63 -2.06 5.98
CA PRO A 69 3.68 -1.02 5.57
C PRO A 69 3.15 -0.25 6.79
N MET A 70 2.89 1.05 6.63
CA MET A 70 2.28 1.87 7.70
C MET A 70 1.02 1.27 8.33
N PRO A 71 0.06 0.70 7.57
CA PRO A 71 -1.10 0.03 8.17
C PRO A 71 -0.71 -1.07 9.16
N ILE A 72 0.33 -1.82 8.85
CA ILE A 72 0.79 -2.92 9.69
C ILE A 72 1.55 -2.41 10.92
N ALA A 73 2.36 -1.38 10.76
CA ALA A 73 3.01 -0.71 11.89
C ALA A 73 1.98 -0.16 12.89
N ALA A 74 0.86 0.38 12.39
CA ALA A 74 -0.26 0.83 13.23
C ALA A 74 -0.91 -0.33 14.00
N ILE A 75 -1.11 -1.49 13.35
CA ILE A 75 -1.62 -2.71 13.99
C ILE A 75 -0.66 -3.19 15.09
N PHE A 76 0.64 -3.20 14.84
CA PHE A 76 1.63 -3.58 15.85
C PHE A 76 1.62 -2.63 17.06
N ALA A 77 1.59 -1.32 16.82
CA ALA A 77 1.55 -0.33 17.89
C ALA A 77 0.28 -0.48 18.76
N LEU A 78 -0.88 -0.72 18.14
CA LEU A 78 -2.13 -0.99 18.87
C LEU A 78 -2.06 -2.32 19.62
N SER A 79 -1.43 -3.35 19.07
CA SER A 79 -1.24 -4.64 19.77
C SER A 79 -0.36 -4.48 21.01
N GLU A 80 0.71 -3.67 20.93
CA GLU A 80 1.56 -3.35 22.07
C GLU A 80 0.81 -2.54 23.13
N MET A 81 -0.01 -1.57 22.70
CA MET A 81 -0.88 -0.80 23.58
C MET A 81 -1.88 -1.71 24.33
N ILE A 82 -2.50 -2.68 23.64
CA ILE A 82 -3.43 -3.64 24.28
C ILE A 82 -2.70 -4.48 25.33
N ALA A 83 -1.47 -4.94 25.02
CA ALA A 83 -0.66 -5.74 25.95
C ALA A 83 -0.35 -4.98 27.26
N GLN A 84 -0.24 -3.65 27.19
CA GLN A 84 0.04 -2.80 28.35
C GLN A 84 -1.22 -2.18 28.96
N SER A 85 -2.40 -2.35 28.34
CA SER A 85 -3.66 -1.77 28.76
C SER A 85 -4.16 -2.39 30.08
N LYS A 86 -4.54 -1.52 31.01
CA LYS A 86 -5.20 -1.88 32.28
C LYS A 86 -6.72 -1.95 32.16
N ALA A 87 -7.27 -1.87 30.95
CA ALA A 87 -8.71 -1.98 30.72
C ALA A 87 -9.22 -3.33 31.23
N GLU A 88 -10.32 -3.29 31.94
CA GLU A 88 -11.02 -4.47 32.48
C GLU A 88 -12.27 -4.83 31.69
N THR A 89 -12.69 -3.93 30.79
CA THR A 89 -13.88 -4.08 29.96
C THR A 89 -13.59 -3.84 28.47
N THR A 90 -14.39 -4.44 27.61
CA THR A 90 -14.30 -4.22 26.14
C THR A 90 -14.54 -2.76 25.79
N SER A 91 -15.47 -2.08 26.50
CA SER A 91 -15.77 -0.67 26.25
C SER A 91 -14.58 0.25 26.55
N GLU A 92 -13.90 0.02 27.68
CA GLU A 92 -12.67 0.76 28.03
C GLU A 92 -11.55 0.49 27.04
N LEU A 93 -11.38 -0.76 26.62
CA LEU A 93 -10.39 -1.13 25.61
C LEU A 93 -10.67 -0.43 24.29
N MET A 94 -11.91 -0.42 23.83
CA MET A 94 -12.33 0.26 22.59
C MET A 94 -12.09 1.77 22.64
N GLU A 95 -12.39 2.42 23.76
CA GLU A 95 -12.12 3.84 23.98
C GLU A 95 -10.61 4.12 23.90
N SER A 96 -9.80 3.29 24.58
CA SER A 96 -8.34 3.40 24.55
C SER A 96 -7.77 3.23 23.15
N ILE A 97 -8.25 2.26 22.38
CA ILE A 97 -7.85 2.06 20.98
C ILE A 97 -8.22 3.27 20.11
N LYS A 98 -9.41 3.83 20.31
CA LYS A 98 -9.87 5.01 19.56
C LYS A 98 -8.99 6.23 19.86
N MET A 99 -8.72 6.50 21.12
CA MET A 99 -7.84 7.61 21.52
C MET A 99 -6.43 7.44 20.94
N ALA A 100 -5.84 6.26 21.08
CA ALA A 100 -4.54 5.94 20.53
C ALA A 100 -4.49 6.08 19.00
N SER A 101 -5.57 5.69 18.32
CA SER A 101 -5.69 5.84 16.87
C SER A 101 -5.67 7.31 16.42
N GLU A 102 -6.39 8.19 17.13
CA GLU A 102 -6.38 9.62 16.84
C GLU A 102 -5.02 10.26 17.15
N GLU A 103 -4.31 9.82 18.19
CA GLU A 103 -2.96 10.29 18.51
C GLU A 103 -1.96 9.92 17.40
N VAL A 104 -2.00 8.68 16.90
CA VAL A 104 -1.17 8.26 15.76
C VAL A 104 -1.47 9.09 14.52
N LYS A 105 -2.75 9.27 14.16
CA LYS A 105 -3.16 10.08 13.00
C LYS A 105 -2.65 11.52 13.11
N ALA A 106 -2.80 12.14 14.28
CA ALA A 106 -2.37 13.52 14.52
C ALA A 106 -0.83 13.70 14.43
N SER A 107 -0.06 12.65 14.70
CA SER A 107 1.41 12.67 14.61
C SER A 107 1.96 12.60 13.18
N LEU A 108 1.13 12.26 12.20
CA LEU A 108 1.55 12.00 10.82
C LEU A 108 1.24 13.15 9.89
N ALA A 109 2.17 13.44 8.98
CA ALA A 109 1.92 14.39 7.88
C ALA A 109 0.92 13.85 6.86
N ASN A 110 0.98 12.54 6.62
CA ASN A 110 0.03 11.80 5.80
C ASN A 110 -0.56 10.65 6.63
N PRO A 111 -1.74 10.83 7.23
CA PRO A 111 -2.36 9.81 8.07
C PRO A 111 -3.05 8.69 7.28
N ILE A 112 -3.26 8.86 5.96
CA ILE A 112 -4.09 7.96 5.14
C ILE A 112 -3.66 6.49 5.23
N PRO A 113 -2.39 6.13 5.01
CA PRO A 113 -2.00 4.72 5.08
C PRO A 113 -2.17 4.13 6.49
N ALA A 114 -1.86 4.90 7.53
CA ALA A 114 -2.06 4.45 8.91
C ALA A 114 -3.55 4.28 9.24
N THR A 115 -4.41 5.19 8.75
CA THR A 115 -5.87 5.14 8.96
C THR A 115 -6.45 3.81 8.49
N ALA A 116 -6.01 3.29 7.33
CA ALA A 116 -6.47 2.00 6.83
C ALA A 116 -6.19 0.85 7.82
N GLY A 117 -4.99 0.79 8.39
CA GLY A 117 -4.64 -0.20 9.41
C GLY A 117 -5.40 -0.03 10.71
N LEU A 118 -5.56 1.21 11.17
CA LEU A 118 -6.28 1.53 12.40
C LEU A 118 -7.78 1.15 12.29
N GLU A 119 -8.43 1.48 11.17
CA GLU A 119 -9.83 1.11 10.93
C GLU A 119 -10.01 -0.40 10.80
N LEU A 120 -9.10 -1.08 10.10
CA LEU A 120 -9.11 -2.53 9.98
C LEU A 120 -8.97 -3.18 11.35
N PHE A 121 -8.07 -2.69 12.20
CA PHE A 121 -7.87 -3.20 13.55
C PHE A 121 -9.08 -2.95 14.45
N MET A 122 -9.62 -1.73 14.43
CA MET A 122 -10.85 -1.39 15.17
C MET A 122 -11.98 -2.36 14.83
N ARG A 123 -12.19 -2.61 13.55
CA ARG A 123 -13.17 -3.57 13.10
C ARG A 123 -12.89 -4.98 13.58
N PHE A 124 -11.64 -5.43 13.46
CA PHE A 124 -11.23 -6.74 13.94
C PHE A 124 -11.59 -6.93 15.42
N VAL A 125 -11.37 -5.92 16.25
CA VAL A 125 -11.75 -5.93 17.69
C VAL A 125 -13.27 -5.98 17.87
N THR A 126 -14.04 -5.28 17.03
CA THR A 126 -15.52 -5.23 17.16
C THR A 126 -16.21 -6.49 16.63
N THR A 127 -15.67 -7.16 15.59
CA THR A 127 -16.30 -8.34 14.99
C THR A 127 -15.94 -9.64 15.68
N LYS A 128 -14.84 -9.70 16.42
CA LYS A 128 -14.51 -10.86 17.25
C LYS A 128 -15.45 -10.92 18.45
N ASN A 129 -16.54 -11.68 18.29
CA ASN A 129 -17.52 -11.91 19.36
C ASN A 129 -16.82 -12.40 20.63
N TRP A 130 -16.95 -11.64 21.68
CA TRP A 130 -16.62 -12.11 23.01
C TRP A 130 -17.78 -13.01 23.51
N ALA A 131 -17.56 -14.31 23.43
CA ALA A 131 -18.55 -15.30 23.88
C ALA A 131 -18.62 -15.47 25.41
N GLY A 132 -18.07 -14.51 26.19
CA GLY A 132 -17.96 -14.60 27.65
C GLY A 132 -16.79 -15.47 28.10
N GLY A 133 -15.92 -14.97 28.96
CA GLY A 133 -14.73 -15.65 29.41
C GLY A 133 -13.78 -14.70 30.14
N ASP A 134 -12.56 -15.12 30.32
CA ASP A 134 -11.49 -14.27 30.85
C ASP A 134 -11.14 -13.17 29.86
N PHE A 135 -11.29 -11.91 30.28
CA PHE A 135 -11.00 -10.74 29.45
C PHE A 135 -9.53 -10.64 29.08
N GLU A 136 -8.64 -11.11 29.96
CA GLU A 136 -7.22 -11.14 29.67
C GLU A 136 -6.89 -12.15 28.52
N ALA A 137 -7.53 -13.31 28.54
CA ALA A 137 -7.42 -14.26 27.44
C ALA A 137 -7.94 -13.67 26.11
N HIS A 138 -8.99 -12.83 26.17
CA HIS A 138 -9.48 -12.13 24.98
C HIS A 138 -8.45 -11.13 24.44
N LYS A 139 -7.81 -10.32 25.28
CA LYS A 139 -6.72 -9.41 24.87
C LYS A 139 -5.58 -10.17 24.20
N GLN A 140 -5.15 -11.29 24.77
CA GLN A 140 -4.08 -12.11 24.18
C GLN A 140 -4.48 -12.68 22.82
N ASN A 141 -5.72 -13.11 22.64
CA ASN A 141 -6.22 -13.57 21.36
C ASN A 141 -6.23 -12.47 20.29
N LEU A 142 -6.59 -11.22 20.68
CA LEU A 142 -6.52 -10.08 19.76
C LEU A 142 -5.08 -9.78 19.32
N ILE A 143 -4.13 -9.80 20.25
CA ILE A 143 -2.70 -9.58 19.96
C ILE A 143 -2.19 -10.68 19.02
N HIS A 144 -2.46 -11.94 19.36
CA HIS A 144 -2.02 -13.07 18.53
C HIS A 144 -2.54 -13.00 17.10
N ALA A 145 -3.84 -12.73 16.94
CA ALA A 145 -4.45 -12.64 15.62
C ALA A 145 -3.96 -11.42 14.82
N ALA A 146 -3.63 -10.31 15.47
CA ALA A 146 -3.00 -9.15 14.82
C ALA A 146 -1.59 -9.48 14.31
N LEU A 147 -0.79 -10.19 15.11
CA LEU A 147 0.54 -10.64 14.71
C LEU A 147 0.49 -11.68 13.56
N GLU A 148 -0.46 -12.61 13.64
CA GLU A 148 -0.68 -13.60 12.58
C GLU A 148 -1.08 -12.91 11.26
N PHE A 149 -1.99 -11.92 11.32
CA PHE A 149 -2.35 -11.13 10.16
C PHE A 149 -1.13 -10.45 9.53
N ALA A 150 -0.31 -9.79 10.32
CA ALA A 150 0.86 -9.07 9.82
C ALA A 150 1.90 -10.01 9.19
N ASN A 151 2.17 -11.15 9.82
CA ASN A 151 3.23 -12.07 9.40
C ASN A 151 2.83 -12.96 8.21
N ASN A 152 1.56 -13.35 8.13
CA ASN A 152 1.09 -14.31 7.14
C ASN A 152 0.30 -13.65 6.01
N THR A 153 -0.59 -12.71 6.34
CA THR A 153 -1.51 -12.16 5.33
C THR A 153 -0.80 -11.20 4.38
N VAL A 154 0.11 -10.36 4.88
CA VAL A 154 0.76 -9.33 4.05
C VAL A 154 1.63 -9.91 2.93
N PRO A 155 2.55 -10.88 3.18
CA PRO A 155 3.30 -11.52 2.11
C PRO A 155 2.40 -12.21 1.09
N ASN A 156 1.38 -12.95 1.56
CA ASN A 156 0.43 -13.65 0.70
C ASN A 156 -0.39 -12.70 -0.19
N CYS A 157 -0.79 -11.53 0.34
CA CYS A 157 -1.47 -10.50 -0.46
C CYS A 157 -0.61 -10.06 -1.65
N ARG A 158 0.65 -9.75 -1.43
CA ARG A 158 1.56 -9.28 -2.48
C ARG A 158 1.87 -10.35 -3.51
N GLU A 159 2.03 -11.60 -3.08
CA GLU A 159 2.22 -12.73 -3.99
C GLU A 159 1.00 -12.93 -4.89
N ARG A 160 -0.20 -12.88 -4.32
CA ARG A 160 -1.45 -13.01 -5.07
C ARG A 160 -1.63 -11.87 -6.08
N ILE A 161 -1.38 -10.61 -5.69
CA ILE A 161 -1.39 -9.46 -6.61
C ILE A 161 -0.42 -9.69 -7.76
N THR A 162 0.79 -10.14 -7.44
CA THR A 162 1.82 -10.43 -8.43
C THR A 162 1.34 -11.46 -9.45
N HIS A 163 0.78 -12.56 -8.98
CA HIS A 163 0.23 -13.61 -9.85
C HIS A 163 -0.89 -13.09 -10.77
N LEU A 164 -1.80 -12.27 -10.23
CA LEU A 164 -2.93 -11.68 -10.97
C LEU A 164 -2.47 -10.71 -12.08
N LEU A 165 -1.33 -10.03 -11.89
CA LEU A 165 -0.80 -9.08 -12.87
C LEU A 165 0.02 -9.72 -13.98
N MET A 166 0.55 -10.91 -13.80
CA MET A 166 1.45 -11.55 -14.78
C MET A 166 0.88 -11.64 -16.19
N PRO A 167 -0.42 -11.94 -16.42
CA PRO A 167 -0.98 -11.98 -17.77
C PRO A 167 -0.98 -10.63 -18.51
N PHE A 168 -0.96 -9.51 -17.77
CA PHE A 168 -0.99 -8.16 -18.35
C PHE A 168 0.40 -7.64 -18.73
N ILE A 169 1.46 -8.14 -18.11
CA ILE A 169 2.83 -7.79 -18.44
C ILE A 169 3.26 -8.67 -19.61
N LYS A 170 3.36 -8.08 -20.80
CA LYS A 170 3.82 -8.77 -22.00
C LYS A 170 5.34 -8.72 -22.08
N ASP A 171 5.90 -9.63 -22.90
CA ASP A 171 7.32 -9.59 -23.22
C ASP A 171 7.64 -8.31 -24.00
N ASP A 172 8.81 -7.73 -23.78
CA ASP A 172 9.27 -6.46 -24.30
C ASP A 172 8.41 -5.23 -23.96
N SER A 173 7.56 -5.33 -22.89
CA SER A 173 6.75 -4.21 -22.42
C SER A 173 7.58 -3.06 -21.87
N VAL A 174 7.12 -1.85 -22.14
CA VAL A 174 7.62 -0.61 -21.55
C VAL A 174 6.63 -0.15 -20.47
N ILE A 175 7.05 -0.20 -19.21
CA ILE A 175 6.20 0.10 -18.06
C ILE A 175 6.61 1.43 -17.46
N LEU A 176 5.63 2.31 -17.21
CA LEU A 176 5.82 3.53 -16.42
C LEU A 176 5.35 3.31 -15.00
N THR A 177 6.20 3.61 -14.02
CA THR A 177 5.84 3.62 -12.61
C THR A 177 6.20 4.94 -11.93
N HIS A 178 5.64 5.20 -10.75
CA HIS A 178 5.81 6.45 -10.00
C HIS A 178 6.24 6.19 -8.57
N GLY A 179 7.29 6.90 -8.13
CA GLY A 179 7.79 6.80 -6.77
C GLY A 179 8.31 5.39 -6.42
N TYR A 180 8.06 4.97 -5.19
CA TYR A 180 8.44 3.64 -4.69
C TYR A 180 7.23 2.91 -4.10
N SER A 181 6.93 1.75 -4.64
CA SER A 181 5.89 0.85 -4.13
C SER A 181 6.44 -0.56 -3.97
N ARG A 182 6.33 -1.12 -2.77
CA ARG A 182 6.79 -2.50 -2.47
C ARG A 182 6.08 -3.54 -3.32
N VAL A 183 4.77 -3.36 -3.54
CA VAL A 183 3.97 -4.25 -4.38
C VAL A 183 4.40 -4.16 -5.83
N VAL A 184 4.56 -2.94 -6.37
CA VAL A 184 5.05 -2.72 -7.74
C VAL A 184 6.43 -3.35 -7.91
N MET A 185 7.33 -3.15 -6.94
CA MET A 185 8.67 -3.77 -6.97
C MET A 185 8.59 -5.29 -7.03
N GLN A 186 7.76 -5.91 -6.18
CA GLN A 186 7.58 -7.36 -6.18
C GLN A 186 7.04 -7.87 -7.52
N VAL A 187 6.06 -7.17 -8.11
CA VAL A 187 5.51 -7.50 -9.43
C VAL A 187 6.59 -7.45 -10.51
N LEU A 188 7.37 -6.36 -10.58
CA LEU A 188 8.42 -6.19 -11.59
C LEU A 188 9.55 -7.22 -11.43
N LEU A 189 9.99 -7.46 -10.19
CA LEU A 189 11.02 -8.47 -9.90
C LEU A 189 10.56 -9.87 -10.26
N SER A 190 9.33 -10.24 -9.89
CA SER A 190 8.76 -11.53 -10.22
C SER A 190 8.58 -11.71 -11.73
N ALA A 191 8.10 -10.69 -12.45
CA ALA A 191 7.97 -10.72 -13.89
C ALA A 191 9.32 -11.02 -14.59
N ALA A 192 10.39 -10.34 -14.16
CA ALA A 192 11.71 -10.54 -14.74
C ALA A 192 12.36 -11.86 -14.33
N LYS A 193 12.38 -12.18 -13.03
CA LYS A 193 13.19 -13.28 -12.48
C LYS A 193 12.48 -14.63 -12.47
N VAL A 194 11.19 -14.62 -12.11
CA VAL A 194 10.42 -15.86 -12.00
C VAL A 194 9.80 -16.24 -13.36
N HIS A 195 9.26 -15.23 -14.06
CA HIS A 195 8.57 -15.47 -15.32
C HIS A 195 9.44 -15.19 -16.56
N GLY A 196 10.69 -14.76 -16.39
CA GLY A 196 11.65 -14.55 -17.47
C GLY A 196 11.24 -13.47 -18.48
N LYS A 197 10.33 -12.56 -18.09
CA LYS A 197 9.83 -11.52 -19.00
C LYS A 197 10.87 -10.43 -19.21
N ARG A 198 11.08 -10.08 -20.47
CA ARG A 198 11.87 -8.91 -20.82
C ARG A 198 10.98 -7.68 -20.74
N MET A 199 11.45 -6.65 -20.07
CA MET A 199 10.75 -5.38 -19.97
C MET A 199 11.74 -4.25 -19.73
N SER A 200 11.30 -3.02 -19.98
CA SER A 200 12.01 -1.82 -19.56
C SER A 200 11.08 -0.94 -18.74
N VAL A 201 11.65 -0.26 -17.75
CA VAL A 201 10.86 0.54 -16.79
C VAL A 201 11.28 2.00 -16.88
N TYR A 202 10.33 2.89 -17.09
CA TYR A 202 10.46 4.29 -16.78
C TYR A 202 9.96 4.51 -15.35
N VAL A 203 10.76 5.16 -14.52
CA VAL A 203 10.35 5.55 -13.17
C VAL A 203 10.46 7.06 -13.04
N THR A 204 9.38 7.70 -12.65
CA THR A 204 9.41 9.15 -12.36
C THR A 204 10.12 9.41 -11.04
N GLU A 205 10.86 10.52 -10.94
CA GLU A 205 11.64 10.85 -9.75
C GLU A 205 10.77 11.01 -8.48
N SER A 206 9.50 11.37 -8.65
CA SER A 206 8.52 11.56 -7.57
C SER A 206 8.93 12.67 -6.59
N ARG A 207 8.92 13.91 -7.07
CA ARG A 207 9.11 15.08 -6.20
C ARG A 207 7.90 15.24 -5.27
N PRO A 208 8.12 15.74 -4.02
CA PRO A 208 9.38 16.22 -3.45
C PRO A 208 10.24 15.12 -2.79
N THR A 209 9.70 13.91 -2.63
CA THR A 209 10.33 12.85 -1.83
C THR A 209 11.52 12.18 -2.51
N GLY A 210 11.58 12.20 -3.85
CA GLY A 210 12.63 11.55 -4.62
C GLY A 210 12.62 10.02 -4.58
N GLN A 211 11.50 9.40 -4.13
CA GLN A 211 11.39 7.95 -3.96
C GLN A 211 11.58 7.15 -5.24
N GLY A 212 11.39 7.77 -6.42
CA GLY A 212 11.67 7.12 -7.69
C GLY A 212 13.13 6.70 -7.86
N LEU A 213 14.07 7.40 -7.21
CA LEU A 213 15.48 7.01 -7.21
C LEU A 213 15.72 5.69 -6.46
N GLN A 214 14.96 5.42 -5.41
CA GLN A 214 15.01 4.13 -4.69
C GLN A 214 14.54 2.98 -5.60
N THR A 215 13.43 3.18 -6.32
CA THR A 215 12.93 2.21 -7.31
C THR A 215 13.98 1.96 -8.40
N TYR A 216 14.56 3.01 -8.94
CA TYR A 216 15.62 2.91 -9.96
C TYR A 216 16.82 2.10 -9.46
N LYS A 217 17.35 2.44 -8.27
CA LYS A 217 18.48 1.75 -7.68
C LYS A 217 18.19 0.26 -7.53
N ARG A 218 17.04 -0.09 -6.96
CA ARG A 218 16.64 -1.48 -6.75
C ARG A 218 16.50 -2.27 -8.05
N LEU A 219 15.85 -1.71 -9.06
CA LEU A 219 15.70 -2.37 -10.37
C LEU A 219 17.04 -2.57 -11.07
N ARG A 220 17.96 -1.61 -10.96
CA ARG A 220 19.31 -1.70 -11.52
C ARG A 220 20.14 -2.77 -10.84
N GLU A 221 20.09 -2.88 -9.53
CA GLU A 221 20.75 -3.93 -8.74
C GLU A 221 20.30 -5.32 -9.18
N GLU A 222 19.05 -5.45 -9.59
CA GLU A 222 18.44 -6.69 -10.04
C GLU A 222 18.55 -6.93 -11.57
N GLY A 223 19.28 -6.06 -12.27
CA GLY A 223 19.55 -6.20 -13.71
C GLY A 223 18.38 -5.85 -14.62
N ILE A 224 17.32 -5.19 -14.11
CA ILE A 224 16.17 -4.78 -14.92
C ILE A 224 16.46 -3.43 -15.57
N PRO A 225 16.33 -3.29 -16.92
CA PRO A 225 16.49 -2.02 -17.60
C PRO A 225 15.55 -0.96 -17.06
N CYS A 226 16.09 0.11 -16.49
CA CYS A 226 15.32 1.18 -15.87
C CYS A 226 15.91 2.54 -16.15
N THR A 227 15.06 3.53 -16.40
CA THR A 227 15.44 4.93 -16.63
C THR A 227 14.62 5.84 -15.73
N VAL A 228 15.31 6.68 -14.95
CA VAL A 228 14.64 7.75 -14.19
C VAL A 228 14.25 8.88 -15.12
N VAL A 229 13.06 9.42 -14.93
CA VAL A 229 12.53 10.54 -15.70
C VAL A 229 11.95 11.59 -14.77
N LEU A 230 11.96 12.83 -15.20
CA LEU A 230 11.31 13.91 -14.46
C LEU A 230 9.79 13.69 -14.42
N ASP A 231 9.14 14.08 -13.33
CA ASP A 231 7.68 14.04 -13.22
C ASP A 231 7.00 14.85 -14.32
N SER A 232 7.61 15.95 -14.74
CA SER A 232 7.16 16.81 -15.85
C SER A 232 7.36 16.20 -17.24
N ALA A 233 8.21 15.15 -17.38
CA ALA A 233 8.51 14.52 -18.65
C ALA A 233 7.54 13.38 -19.03
N VAL A 234 6.56 13.07 -18.18
CA VAL A 234 5.63 11.95 -18.40
C VAL A 234 4.90 12.04 -19.74
N ALA A 235 4.39 13.23 -20.09
CA ALA A 235 3.71 13.43 -21.37
C ALA A 235 4.64 13.20 -22.60
N TYR A 236 5.92 13.62 -22.48
CA TYR A 236 6.93 13.47 -23.53
C TYR A 236 7.18 12.01 -23.87
N LEU A 237 7.24 11.13 -22.87
CA LEU A 237 7.59 9.73 -23.07
C LEU A 237 6.37 8.78 -23.18
N MET A 238 5.15 9.26 -22.90
CA MET A 238 3.97 8.40 -22.82
C MET A 238 3.68 7.61 -24.09
N HIS A 239 4.05 8.10 -25.25
CA HIS A 239 3.90 7.37 -26.51
C HIS A 239 4.73 6.07 -26.58
N ARG A 240 5.82 5.97 -25.82
CA ARG A 240 6.69 4.78 -25.69
C ARG A 240 6.20 3.80 -24.63
N VAL A 241 5.30 4.22 -23.77
CA VAL A 241 4.80 3.42 -22.64
C VAL A 241 3.68 2.50 -23.13
N ASP A 242 3.69 1.25 -22.70
CA ASP A 242 2.63 0.29 -22.98
C ASP A 242 1.58 0.28 -21.87
N MET A 243 2.02 0.43 -20.62
CA MET A 243 1.15 0.49 -19.45
C MET A 243 1.74 1.32 -18.32
N CYS A 244 0.89 1.97 -17.55
CA CYS A 244 1.27 2.58 -16.27
C CYS A 244 0.93 1.60 -15.13
N LEU A 245 1.90 1.37 -14.24
CA LEU A 245 1.74 0.52 -13.07
C LEU A 245 2.02 1.37 -11.82
N LEU A 246 0.97 1.76 -11.12
CA LEU A 246 1.03 2.65 -9.97
C LEU A 246 0.79 1.87 -8.68
N GLY A 247 1.51 2.20 -7.61
CA GLY A 247 1.16 1.81 -6.26
C GLY A 247 -0.07 2.57 -5.76
N GLY A 248 -0.62 2.14 -4.63
CA GLY A 248 -1.64 2.88 -3.89
C GLY A 248 -1.27 2.94 -2.41
N GLU A 249 -1.40 4.11 -1.82
CA GLU A 249 -1.34 4.28 -0.36
C GLU A 249 -2.69 3.95 0.27
N ALA A 250 -3.78 4.28 -0.43
CA ALA A 250 -5.12 3.80 -0.12
C ALA A 250 -5.97 3.67 -1.38
N VAL A 251 -6.92 2.74 -1.35
CA VAL A 251 -8.02 2.59 -2.32
C VAL A 251 -9.30 3.00 -1.63
N VAL A 252 -10.05 3.91 -2.24
CA VAL A 252 -11.25 4.48 -1.63
C VAL A 252 -12.53 3.94 -2.25
N GLU A 253 -13.63 4.05 -1.54
CA GLU A 253 -14.93 3.46 -1.90
C GLU A 253 -15.43 3.90 -3.28
N SER A 254 -15.12 5.11 -3.70
CA SER A 254 -15.41 5.61 -5.06
C SER A 254 -14.67 4.86 -6.17
N GLY A 255 -13.68 4.03 -5.85
CA GLY A 255 -12.81 3.35 -6.81
C GLY A 255 -11.61 4.17 -7.27
N GLY A 256 -11.34 5.31 -6.65
CA GLY A 256 -10.10 6.06 -6.84
C GLY A 256 -9.00 5.59 -5.89
N ILE A 257 -7.81 6.16 -6.04
CA ILE A 257 -6.66 5.88 -5.16
C ILE A 257 -6.02 7.15 -4.64
N PHE A 258 -5.52 7.11 -3.42
CA PHE A 258 -4.52 8.04 -2.92
C PHE A 258 -3.13 7.47 -3.17
N ASN A 259 -2.23 8.29 -3.69
CA ASN A 259 -0.83 7.91 -3.89
C ASN A 259 0.05 9.17 -3.93
N ALA A 260 1.38 9.00 -4.01
CA ALA A 260 2.32 10.10 -4.15
C ALA A 260 1.87 11.08 -5.24
N VAL A 261 2.00 12.39 -4.96
CA VAL A 261 1.63 13.47 -5.89
C VAL A 261 2.31 13.28 -7.25
N GLY A 262 1.52 13.41 -8.32
CA GLY A 262 1.92 13.07 -9.69
C GLY A 262 1.17 11.85 -10.26
N SER A 263 0.56 11.02 -9.40
CA SER A 263 -0.24 9.88 -9.83
C SER A 263 -1.47 10.33 -10.62
N TYR A 264 -2.16 11.35 -10.15
CA TYR A 264 -3.29 11.96 -10.86
C TYR A 264 -2.87 12.52 -12.22
N GLN A 265 -1.74 13.23 -12.27
CA GLN A 265 -1.17 13.73 -13.52
C GLN A 265 -0.89 12.60 -14.51
N ILE A 266 -0.27 11.49 -14.04
CA ILE A 266 0.01 10.30 -14.87
C ILE A 266 -1.30 9.72 -15.41
N GLY A 267 -2.33 9.61 -14.58
CA GLY A 267 -3.65 9.14 -14.98
C GLY A 267 -4.28 9.97 -16.09
N ILE A 268 -4.25 11.30 -15.98
CA ILE A 268 -4.75 12.23 -17.00
C ILE A 268 -3.99 12.05 -18.33
N ILE A 269 -2.67 12.01 -18.28
CA ILE A 269 -1.82 11.88 -19.46
C ILE A 269 -2.02 10.51 -20.11
N ALA A 270 -2.06 9.44 -19.32
CA ALA A 270 -2.29 8.09 -19.82
C ALA A 270 -3.66 7.95 -20.49
N LYS A 271 -4.72 8.52 -19.91
CA LYS A 271 -6.07 8.55 -20.50
C LYS A 271 -6.08 9.28 -21.84
N ALA A 272 -5.44 10.46 -21.91
CA ALA A 272 -5.31 11.22 -23.16
C ALA A 272 -4.54 10.43 -24.24
N ALA A 273 -3.50 9.70 -23.85
CA ALA A 273 -2.69 8.85 -24.72
C ALA A 273 -3.29 7.44 -24.95
N LYS A 274 -4.44 7.13 -24.37
CA LYS A 274 -5.13 5.82 -24.45
C LYS A 274 -4.26 4.66 -23.95
N LYS A 275 -3.48 4.89 -22.89
CA LYS A 275 -2.65 3.90 -22.24
C LYS A 275 -3.35 3.38 -20.97
N PRO A 276 -3.30 2.06 -20.70
CA PRO A 276 -3.92 1.51 -19.50
C PRO A 276 -3.15 1.91 -18.25
N VAL A 277 -3.90 2.21 -17.19
CA VAL A 277 -3.37 2.48 -15.85
C VAL A 277 -3.86 1.41 -14.88
N PHE A 278 -2.92 0.66 -14.32
CA PHE A 278 -3.16 -0.32 -13.29
C PHE A 278 -2.70 0.24 -11.95
N ALA A 279 -3.60 0.29 -10.99
CA ALA A 279 -3.28 0.57 -9.60
C ALA A 279 -3.13 -0.75 -8.85
N VAL A 280 -2.10 -0.87 -8.01
CA VAL A 280 -1.86 -2.07 -7.20
C VAL A 280 -1.82 -1.72 -5.72
N ALA A 281 -2.67 -2.37 -4.94
CA ALA A 281 -2.73 -2.17 -3.51
C ALA A 281 -3.27 -3.41 -2.80
N GLU A 282 -2.70 -3.71 -1.65
CA GLU A 282 -3.20 -4.77 -0.78
C GLU A 282 -4.57 -4.38 -0.19
N SER A 283 -5.45 -5.36 0.05
CA SER A 283 -6.81 -5.15 0.54
C SER A 283 -6.88 -4.41 1.88
N PHE A 284 -5.88 -4.56 2.73
CA PHE A 284 -5.80 -3.82 4.00
C PHE A 284 -5.52 -2.32 3.85
N LYS A 285 -5.34 -1.82 2.62
CA LYS A 285 -5.27 -0.40 2.29
C LYS A 285 -6.59 0.17 1.76
N PHE A 286 -7.64 -0.63 1.75
CA PHE A 286 -8.96 -0.15 1.33
C PHE A 286 -9.58 0.66 2.47
N LEU A 287 -10.14 1.83 2.12
CA LEU A 287 -10.74 2.78 3.06
C LEU A 287 -12.19 3.09 2.69
N ARG A 288 -13.05 3.16 3.70
CA ARG A 288 -14.41 3.70 3.58
C ARG A 288 -14.39 5.23 3.56
N LEU A 289 -13.81 5.78 2.51
CA LEU A 289 -13.75 7.21 2.27
C LEU A 289 -14.27 7.48 0.86
N PHE A 290 -15.03 8.56 0.70
CA PHE A 290 -15.59 8.95 -0.59
C PHE A 290 -15.20 10.41 -0.88
N PRO A 291 -13.96 10.67 -1.32
CA PRO A 291 -13.52 12.01 -1.66
C PRO A 291 -14.23 12.49 -2.92
N LEU A 292 -14.70 13.73 -2.90
CA LEU A 292 -15.35 14.38 -4.05
C LEU A 292 -14.35 15.17 -4.89
N SER A 293 -13.22 15.57 -4.30
CA SER A 293 -12.20 16.39 -4.94
C SER A 293 -10.80 16.13 -4.37
N GLN A 294 -9.79 16.76 -4.99
CA GLN A 294 -8.40 16.77 -4.47
C GLN A 294 -8.29 17.44 -3.09
N TYR A 295 -9.23 18.31 -2.74
CA TYR A 295 -9.20 19.07 -1.48
C TYR A 295 -9.79 18.32 -0.30
N ASP A 296 -10.44 17.17 -0.55
CA ASP A 296 -10.96 16.30 0.51
C ASP A 296 -9.90 15.33 1.07
N VAL A 297 -8.66 15.47 0.61
CA VAL A 297 -7.54 14.65 1.06
C VAL A 297 -7.10 15.13 2.44
N PRO A 298 -7.16 14.31 3.49
CA PRO A 298 -6.78 14.71 4.84
C PRO A 298 -5.24 14.73 4.97
N ILE A 299 -4.62 15.81 4.53
CA ILE A 299 -3.16 16.00 4.61
C ILE A 299 -2.85 17.15 5.54
N THR A 300 -1.87 16.94 6.41
CA THR A 300 -1.24 18.03 7.15
C THR A 300 -0.10 18.58 6.31
N ALA A 301 -0.18 19.84 5.93
CA ALA A 301 0.88 20.52 5.18
C ALA A 301 2.24 20.39 5.90
N ARG A 302 3.27 19.97 5.19
CA ARG A 302 4.66 19.97 5.67
C ARG A 302 5.50 20.90 4.81
N HIS A 303 6.50 21.52 5.43
CA HIS A 303 7.55 22.23 4.73
C HIS A 303 8.23 21.31 3.72
N LEU A 304 8.08 21.63 2.44
CA LEU A 304 8.81 21.02 1.37
C LEU A 304 10.03 21.92 1.09
N PRO A 305 11.24 21.48 1.40
CA PRO A 305 12.40 22.25 0.98
C PRO A 305 12.42 22.27 -0.54
N LEU A 306 12.36 23.45 -1.14
CA LEU A 306 12.75 23.61 -2.54
C LEU A 306 14.22 23.16 -2.62
N PRO A 307 14.58 22.19 -3.47
CA PRO A 307 15.96 21.80 -3.63
C PRO A 307 16.71 23.01 -4.23
N THR A 308 17.46 23.67 -3.39
CA THR A 308 18.53 24.53 -3.84
C THR A 308 19.72 23.63 -4.16
N SER A 309 20.42 23.96 -5.26
CA SER A 309 21.65 23.31 -5.73
C SER A 309 22.58 22.82 -4.62
N GLU A 310 23.30 21.77 -4.88
CA GLU A 310 24.21 20.88 -4.15
C GLU A 310 25.07 21.40 -2.99
N GLU A 311 25.01 22.65 -2.61
CA GLU A 311 25.75 23.19 -1.47
C GLU A 311 24.78 23.58 -0.37
N SER A 312 25.07 23.12 0.83
CA SER A 312 24.47 23.44 2.12
C SER A 312 24.33 24.98 2.33
N TYR A 313 23.44 25.60 1.58
CA TYR A 313 23.07 26.98 1.75
C TYR A 313 21.84 26.97 2.68
N GLU A 314 21.99 27.53 3.86
CA GLU A 314 20.83 27.99 4.64
C GLU A 314 20.10 28.96 3.72
N ALA A 315 19.00 28.51 3.11
CA ALA A 315 18.22 29.36 2.23
C ALA A 315 17.86 30.63 3.01
N PRO A 316 18.14 31.85 2.48
CA PRO A 316 17.71 33.07 3.10
C PRO A 316 16.24 33.01 3.48
N GLU A 317 15.83 33.64 4.57
CA GLU A 317 14.42 33.58 5.03
C GLU A 317 13.43 33.97 3.90
N ASP A 318 13.83 34.83 2.99
CA ASP A 318 13.05 35.26 1.82
C ASP A 318 12.80 34.15 0.77
N ASN A 319 13.51 33.02 0.81
CA ASN A 319 13.36 31.89 -0.11
C ASN A 319 12.61 30.72 0.48
N ARG A 320 12.04 30.85 1.68
CA ARG A 320 11.20 29.80 2.27
C ARG A 320 9.80 29.84 1.65
N MET A 321 9.23 28.65 1.45
CA MET A 321 7.82 28.57 1.07
C MET A 321 6.96 29.20 2.15
N THR A 322 5.99 30.03 1.73
CA THR A 322 4.94 30.49 2.64
C THR A 322 3.96 29.32 2.92
N PRO A 323 3.20 29.36 4.03
CA PRO A 323 2.15 28.35 4.28
C PRO A 323 1.15 28.19 3.10
N ALA A 324 0.88 29.29 2.40
CA ALA A 324 0.02 29.24 1.20
C ALA A 324 0.68 28.48 0.04
N MET A 325 1.99 28.62 -0.17
CA MET A 325 2.73 27.86 -1.17
C MET A 325 2.82 26.38 -0.78
N GLU A 326 3.04 26.09 0.50
CA GLU A 326 3.07 24.71 1.00
C GLU A 326 1.73 23.99 0.78
N ALA A 327 0.62 24.66 1.04
CA ALA A 327 -0.71 24.13 0.82
C ALA A 327 -0.99 23.77 -0.66
N MET A 328 -0.26 24.40 -1.60
CA MET A 328 -0.36 24.11 -3.04
C MET A 328 0.59 22.99 -3.51
N ASN A 329 1.42 22.44 -2.61
CA ASN A 329 2.37 21.39 -2.91
C ASN A 329 2.13 20.17 -2.01
N PRO A 330 1.05 19.40 -2.24
CA PRO A 330 0.72 18.25 -1.44
C PRO A 330 1.73 17.10 -1.63
N LEU A 331 1.85 16.23 -0.64
CA LEU A 331 2.67 15.00 -0.75
C LEU A 331 1.99 13.90 -1.54
N ILE A 332 0.66 13.89 -1.54
CA ILE A 332 -0.18 12.89 -2.20
C ILE A 332 -1.28 13.57 -2.99
N ASP A 333 -1.77 12.89 -4.01
CA ASP A 333 -2.93 13.29 -4.79
C ASP A 333 -4.02 12.20 -4.81
N TYR A 334 -5.19 12.59 -5.24
CA TYR A 334 -6.32 11.69 -5.46
C TYR A 334 -6.45 11.39 -6.95
N THR A 335 -6.16 10.17 -7.35
CA THR A 335 -6.40 9.71 -8.72
C THR A 335 -7.84 9.22 -8.86
N LEU A 336 -8.60 9.91 -9.70
CA LEU A 336 -10.03 9.64 -9.93
C LEU A 336 -10.24 8.24 -10.53
N PRO A 337 -11.34 7.56 -10.20
CA PRO A 337 -11.64 6.21 -10.69
C PRO A 337 -11.70 6.12 -12.22
N GLU A 338 -12.18 7.15 -12.90
CA GLU A 338 -12.27 7.21 -14.36
C GLU A 338 -10.92 7.26 -15.10
N LEU A 339 -9.82 7.47 -14.38
CA LEU A 339 -8.45 7.46 -14.91
C LEU A 339 -7.78 6.10 -14.77
N LEU A 340 -8.37 5.19 -13.99
CA LEU A 340 -7.84 3.86 -13.73
C LEU A 340 -8.53 2.84 -14.64
N THR A 341 -7.73 1.94 -15.21
CA THR A 341 -8.25 0.82 -16.00
C THR A 341 -8.67 -0.32 -15.06
N PHE A 342 -7.80 -0.70 -14.15
CA PHE A 342 -8.05 -1.71 -13.13
C PHE A 342 -7.33 -1.37 -11.83
N ILE A 343 -7.92 -1.84 -10.74
CA ILE A 343 -7.29 -1.92 -9.43
C ILE A 343 -7.04 -3.39 -9.14
N VAL A 344 -5.77 -3.76 -8.98
CA VAL A 344 -5.38 -5.15 -8.72
C VAL A 344 -5.00 -5.29 -7.26
N SER A 345 -5.75 -6.13 -6.57
CA SER A 345 -5.59 -6.42 -5.16
C SER A 345 -5.54 -7.93 -4.93
N ASP A 346 -5.20 -8.34 -3.74
CA ASP A 346 -5.28 -9.74 -3.32
C ASP A 346 -6.70 -10.30 -3.33
N VAL A 347 -7.73 -9.45 -3.27
CA VAL A 347 -9.12 -9.85 -3.45
C VAL A 347 -9.51 -10.07 -4.91
N GLY A 348 -8.74 -9.57 -5.87
CA GLY A 348 -8.98 -9.77 -7.30
C GLY A 348 -8.57 -8.60 -8.17
N ILE A 349 -8.93 -8.68 -9.46
CA ILE A 349 -8.80 -7.60 -10.43
C ILE A 349 -10.13 -6.88 -10.47
N LEU A 350 -10.14 -5.65 -10.00
CA LEU A 350 -11.35 -4.85 -9.83
C LEU A 350 -11.42 -3.75 -10.89
N THR A 351 -12.61 -3.54 -11.44
CA THR A 351 -12.90 -2.24 -12.04
C THR A 351 -13.05 -1.20 -10.93
N PRO A 352 -12.80 0.09 -11.19
CA PRO A 352 -13.03 1.12 -10.17
C PRO A 352 -14.43 1.06 -9.55
N SER A 353 -15.47 0.79 -10.35
CA SER A 353 -16.84 0.62 -9.87
C SER A 353 -17.05 -0.65 -9.01
N GLY A 354 -16.20 -1.65 -9.12
CA GLY A 354 -16.28 -2.89 -8.32
C GLY A 354 -15.61 -2.78 -6.95
N VAL A 355 -14.96 -1.66 -6.64
CA VAL A 355 -14.27 -1.47 -5.36
C VAL A 355 -15.24 -1.41 -4.19
N SER A 356 -16.40 -0.79 -4.38
CA SER A 356 -17.43 -0.72 -3.34
C SER A 356 -17.91 -2.12 -2.92
N ASP A 357 -18.13 -3.02 -3.88
CA ASP A 357 -18.51 -4.40 -3.61
C ASP A 357 -17.39 -5.17 -2.90
N ALA A 358 -16.14 -4.96 -3.32
CA ALA A 358 -14.97 -5.54 -2.67
C ALA A 358 -14.81 -5.03 -1.23
N LEU A 359 -15.06 -3.75 -0.97
CA LEU A 359 -15.08 -3.18 0.37
C LEU A 359 -16.16 -3.84 1.24
N LEU A 360 -17.35 -4.06 0.71
CA LEU A 360 -18.39 -4.79 1.43
C LEU A 360 -17.94 -6.22 1.76
N ALA A 361 -17.24 -6.91 0.88
CA ALA A 361 -16.70 -8.25 1.15
C ALA A 361 -15.56 -8.23 2.19
N VAL A 362 -14.67 -7.23 2.13
CA VAL A 362 -13.56 -7.06 3.09
C VAL A 362 -14.07 -6.55 4.43
N TYR A 363 -15.10 -5.71 4.44
CA TYR A 363 -15.65 -5.02 5.61
C TYR A 363 -17.08 -5.47 5.97
N GLY A 364 -17.77 -6.30 5.19
CA GLY A 364 -19.10 -6.84 5.48
C GLY A 364 -19.05 -7.94 6.54
N ASP A 365 -20.08 -8.04 7.35
CA ASP A 365 -20.26 -9.17 8.25
C ASP A 365 -20.64 -10.40 7.40
N ASN A 366 -19.81 -11.44 7.49
CA ASN A 366 -20.19 -12.81 7.10
C ASN A 366 -20.81 -13.51 8.30
#